data_d6b41091597ea4bec101e0a19ceab457
#
_entry.id   d6b41091597ea4bec101e0a19ceab457
#
_cell.length_a   1.000
_cell.length_b   1.000
_cell.length_c   1.000
_cell.angle_alpha   90.00
_cell.angle_beta   90.00
_cell.angle_gamma   90.00
#
_symmetry.space_group_name_H-M   'P 1'
#
loop_
_entity.id
_entity.type
_entity.pdbx_description
1 polymer ?
#
loop_
_entity_poly.entity_id
_entity_poly.type
_entity_poly.pdbx_seq_one_letter_code
_entity_poly.pdbx_strand_id
1 'polypeptide(L)'
;LAPWAAFGQANQEYSPLQLANYIATLCGGGDRYATHLLKNVRSSGSGALEYVYDAEPVETIAMSSENLSAVLAGMHDLATDGAVSQYFKNCIVDAAAKTGTIQTGDTKNNNGAFVCFAPYDDPQIAVAIVIEKGGSGAALASTAVQVLNAYFSNTSASSAITGENTLLG
;
A
#
# COMPACT_ATOMS: atom_id res chain seq x y z
N LEU A 1 -27.91 1.26 7.87
CA LEU A 1 -26.56 0.73 7.57
C LEU A 1 -25.82 1.58 6.51
N ALA A 2 -26.53 2.08 5.46
CA ALA A 2 -25.88 2.85 4.40
C ALA A 2 -25.10 4.10 4.88
N PRO A 3 -25.59 4.93 5.81
CA PRO A 3 -24.80 6.07 6.32
C PRO A 3 -23.51 5.65 7.02
N TRP A 4 -23.50 4.52 7.72
CA TRP A 4 -22.32 4.00 8.40
C TRP A 4 -21.25 3.48 7.40
N ALA A 5 -21.68 2.84 6.33
CA ALA A 5 -20.80 2.38 5.27
C ALA A 5 -20.11 3.55 4.54
N ALA A 6 -20.80 4.68 4.40
CA ALA A 6 -20.28 5.86 3.69
C ALA A 6 -19.03 6.48 4.33
N PHE A 7 -18.80 6.28 5.63
CA PHE A 7 -17.56 6.72 6.29
C PHE A 7 -16.66 5.58 6.77
N GLY A 8 -16.82 4.38 6.16
CA GLY A 8 -15.93 3.25 6.41
C GLY A 8 -16.20 2.45 7.67
N GLN A 9 -17.40 2.59 8.26
CA GLN A 9 -17.86 1.80 9.39
C GLN A 9 -18.94 0.79 8.95
N ALA A 10 -19.63 0.14 9.85
CA ALA A 10 -20.61 -0.92 9.63
C ALA A 10 -19.96 -2.32 9.47
N ASN A 11 -20.66 -3.23 8.81
CA ASN A 11 -20.26 -4.65 8.67
C ASN A 11 -19.27 -4.84 7.49
N GLN A 12 -18.34 -3.91 7.31
CA GLN A 12 -17.30 -4.05 6.28
C GLN A 12 -16.11 -4.78 6.88
N GLU A 13 -15.82 -5.96 6.35
CA GLU A 13 -14.71 -6.82 6.78
C GLU A 13 -13.76 -7.00 5.59
N TYR A 14 -12.60 -6.37 5.67
CA TYR A 14 -11.55 -6.46 4.65
C TYR A 14 -10.25 -6.94 5.26
N SER A 15 -9.60 -7.88 4.58
CA SER A 15 -8.23 -8.25 4.92
C SER A 15 -7.23 -7.14 4.56
N PRO A 16 -6.06 -7.06 5.19
CA PRO A 16 -5.00 -6.14 4.78
C PRO A 16 -4.62 -6.28 3.30
N LEU A 17 -4.65 -7.50 2.75
CA LEU A 17 -4.38 -7.73 1.32
C LEU A 17 -5.44 -7.09 0.42
N GLN A 18 -6.72 -7.18 0.80
CA GLN A 18 -7.79 -6.52 0.05
C GLN A 18 -7.67 -4.99 0.11
N LEU A 19 -7.26 -4.43 1.26
CA LEU A 19 -7.01 -2.99 1.39
C LEU A 19 -5.81 -2.56 0.54
N ALA A 20 -4.73 -3.32 0.51
CA ALA A 20 -3.58 -3.04 -0.34
C ALA A 20 -3.95 -3.10 -1.83
N ASN A 21 -4.73 -4.11 -2.26
CA ASN A 21 -5.21 -4.24 -3.63
C ASN A 21 -6.16 -3.08 -4.01
N TYR A 22 -7.03 -2.66 -3.08
CA TYR A 22 -7.89 -1.50 -3.26
C TYR A 22 -7.08 -0.22 -3.50
N ILE A 23 -6.06 0.03 -2.68
CA ILE A 23 -5.19 1.21 -2.84
C ILE A 23 -4.38 1.13 -4.14
N ALA A 24 -3.85 -0.05 -4.50
CA ALA A 24 -3.16 -0.25 -5.77
C ALA A 24 -4.09 0.02 -6.97
N THR A 25 -5.34 -0.43 -6.91
CA THR A 25 -6.35 -0.14 -7.92
C THR A 25 -6.66 1.36 -8.02
N LEU A 26 -6.79 2.02 -6.87
CA LEU A 26 -7.10 3.45 -6.82
C LEU A 26 -5.97 4.29 -7.43
N CYS A 27 -4.73 4.10 -6.98
CA CYS A 27 -3.58 4.86 -7.49
C CYS A 27 -3.14 4.40 -8.89
N GLY A 28 -3.52 3.19 -9.33
CA GLY A 28 -3.32 2.66 -10.67
C GLY A 28 -4.39 3.07 -11.69
N GLY A 29 -5.22 4.08 -11.40
CA GLY A 29 -6.21 4.60 -12.34
C GLY A 29 -7.46 3.74 -12.52
N GLY A 30 -7.69 2.75 -11.66
CA GLY A 30 -8.86 1.86 -11.69
C GLY A 30 -8.58 0.43 -12.15
N ASP A 31 -7.39 0.15 -12.63
CA ASP A 31 -7.02 -1.20 -13.06
C ASP A 31 -6.76 -2.10 -11.85
N ARG A 32 -7.62 -3.11 -11.71
CA ARG A 32 -7.53 -4.09 -10.62
C ARG A 32 -6.89 -5.38 -11.11
N TYR A 33 -5.80 -5.75 -10.47
CA TYR A 33 -5.06 -6.98 -10.75
C TYR A 33 -5.39 -8.07 -9.74
N ALA A 34 -5.32 -9.34 -10.18
CA ALA A 34 -5.41 -10.48 -9.27
C ALA A 34 -4.17 -10.52 -8.37
N THR A 35 -4.39 -10.72 -7.07
CA THR A 35 -3.28 -10.88 -6.12
C THR A 35 -2.62 -12.24 -6.31
N HIS A 36 -1.29 -12.26 -6.38
CA HIS A 36 -0.48 -13.48 -6.57
C HIS A 36 0.85 -13.36 -5.84
N LEU A 37 1.51 -14.48 -5.61
CA LEU A 37 2.84 -14.55 -4.98
C LEU A 37 3.96 -14.80 -5.99
N LEU A 38 3.66 -15.55 -7.06
CA LEU A 38 4.67 -15.90 -8.07
C LEU A 38 4.84 -14.76 -9.06
N LYS A 39 6.00 -14.11 -9.05
CA LYS A 39 6.38 -13.06 -10.00
C LYS A 39 7.11 -13.62 -11.22
N ASN A 40 8.09 -14.47 -11.00
CA ASN A 40 8.85 -15.11 -12.06
C ASN A 40 9.52 -16.40 -11.56
N VAL A 41 9.96 -17.22 -12.49
CA VAL A 41 10.78 -18.40 -12.23
C VAL A 41 12.08 -18.26 -13.03
N ARG A 42 13.21 -18.55 -12.40
CA ARG A 42 14.53 -18.57 -13.04
C ARG A 42 15.17 -19.93 -12.87
N SER A 43 15.88 -20.35 -13.91
CA SER A 43 16.72 -21.55 -13.87
C SER A 43 17.81 -21.41 -12.80
N SER A 44 17.97 -22.40 -11.94
CA SER A 44 18.98 -22.40 -10.89
C SER A 44 20.42 -22.50 -11.44
N GLY A 45 20.60 -23.07 -12.64
CA GLY A 45 21.92 -23.23 -13.23
C GLY A 45 22.38 -22.05 -14.07
N SER A 46 21.50 -21.48 -14.88
CA SER A 46 21.83 -20.41 -15.84
C SER A 46 21.36 -19.02 -15.41
N GLY A 47 20.47 -18.93 -14.41
CA GLY A 47 19.78 -17.69 -14.07
C GLY A 47 18.78 -17.24 -15.14
N ALA A 48 18.60 -17.99 -16.22
CA ALA A 48 17.69 -17.66 -17.31
C ALA A 48 16.24 -17.59 -16.81
N LEU A 49 15.50 -16.62 -17.33
CA LEU A 49 14.09 -16.42 -17.02
C LEU A 49 13.26 -17.50 -17.73
N GLU A 50 12.63 -18.39 -16.98
CA GLU A 50 11.80 -19.49 -17.50
C GLU A 50 10.30 -19.14 -17.53
N TYR A 51 9.88 -18.30 -16.61
CA TYR A 51 8.50 -17.83 -16.51
C TYR A 51 8.44 -16.41 -15.95
N VAL A 52 7.57 -15.61 -16.52
CA VAL A 52 7.21 -14.29 -15.97
C VAL A 52 5.69 -14.26 -15.84
N TYR A 53 5.21 -13.85 -14.67
CA TYR A 53 3.79 -13.60 -14.52
C TYR A 53 3.41 -12.39 -15.39
N ASP A 54 2.53 -12.63 -16.36
CA ASP A 54 1.97 -11.59 -17.21
C ASP A 54 0.71 -11.02 -16.52
N ALA A 55 0.86 -9.81 -16.00
CA ALA A 55 -0.18 -9.18 -15.21
C ALA A 55 -1.15 -8.41 -16.12
N GLU A 56 -2.31 -9.00 -16.38
CA GLU A 56 -3.42 -8.32 -17.02
C GLU A 56 -4.45 -7.88 -15.97
N PRO A 57 -5.07 -6.70 -16.12
CA PRO A 57 -6.17 -6.30 -15.25
C PRO A 57 -7.33 -7.30 -15.34
N VAL A 58 -7.79 -7.78 -14.20
CA VAL A 58 -9.01 -8.63 -14.14
C VAL A 58 -10.29 -7.80 -14.22
N GLU A 59 -10.17 -6.52 -13.99
CA GLU A 59 -11.25 -5.54 -14.05
C GLU A 59 -10.70 -4.13 -14.14
N THR A 60 -11.33 -3.27 -14.94
CA THR A 60 -11.07 -1.83 -14.93
C THR A 60 -12.28 -1.10 -14.38
N ILE A 61 -12.12 -0.44 -13.25
CA ILE A 61 -13.17 0.35 -12.58
C ILE A 61 -13.17 1.74 -13.17
N ALA A 62 -14.25 2.11 -13.85
CA ALA A 62 -14.40 3.45 -14.40
C ALA A 62 -14.48 4.49 -13.27
N MET A 63 -13.53 5.40 -13.23
CA MET A 63 -13.48 6.52 -12.28
C MET A 63 -13.41 7.84 -13.03
N SER A 64 -14.11 8.86 -12.50
CA SER A 64 -13.91 10.24 -12.98
C SER A 64 -12.49 10.69 -12.63
N SER A 65 -11.74 11.16 -13.62
CA SER A 65 -10.37 11.67 -13.40
C SER A 65 -10.33 12.84 -12.42
N GLU A 66 -11.34 13.70 -12.43
CA GLU A 66 -11.47 14.80 -11.47
C GLU A 66 -11.64 14.29 -10.04
N ASN A 67 -12.57 13.35 -9.83
CA ASN A 67 -12.82 12.77 -8.51
C ASN A 67 -11.61 11.96 -8.02
N LEU A 68 -10.98 11.19 -8.90
CA LEU A 68 -9.78 10.44 -8.55
C LEU A 68 -8.65 11.37 -8.14
N SER A 69 -8.38 12.41 -8.92
CA SER A 69 -7.34 13.41 -8.59
C SER A 69 -7.62 14.09 -7.26
N ALA A 70 -8.88 14.43 -6.96
CA ALA A 70 -9.25 15.05 -5.69
C ALA A 70 -9.01 14.11 -4.49
N VAL A 71 -9.32 12.81 -4.64
CA VAL A 71 -9.07 11.80 -3.60
C VAL A 71 -7.58 11.60 -3.37
N LEU A 72 -6.80 11.44 -4.45
CA LEU A 72 -5.35 11.24 -4.37
C LEU A 72 -4.65 12.47 -3.77
N ALA A 73 -5.07 13.69 -4.15
CA ALA A 73 -4.56 14.93 -3.56
C ALA A 73 -4.84 14.99 -2.05
N GLY A 74 -6.06 14.65 -1.61
CA GLY A 74 -6.37 14.61 -0.18
C GLY A 74 -5.58 13.54 0.60
N MET A 75 -5.22 12.43 -0.05
CA MET A 75 -4.33 11.43 0.54
C MET A 75 -2.88 11.94 0.61
N HIS A 76 -2.43 12.71 -0.38
CA HIS A 76 -1.13 13.35 -0.39
C HIS A 76 -1.03 14.44 0.68
N ASP A 77 -2.04 15.28 0.80
CA ASP A 77 -2.11 16.33 1.83
C ASP A 77 -2.00 15.75 3.24
N LEU A 78 -2.61 14.57 3.50
CA LEU A 78 -2.48 13.92 4.80
C LEU A 78 -1.03 13.58 5.15
N ALA A 79 -0.23 13.15 4.16
CA ALA A 79 1.17 12.79 4.34
C ALA A 79 2.11 14.02 4.39
N THR A 80 1.81 15.08 3.65
CA THR A 80 2.68 16.25 3.51
C THR A 80 2.42 17.35 4.52
N ASP A 81 1.15 17.66 4.82
CA ASP A 81 0.74 18.77 5.69
C ASP A 81 -0.25 18.34 6.79
N GLY A 82 -0.81 17.13 6.69
CA GLY A 82 -1.82 16.63 7.60
C GLY A 82 -1.28 16.02 8.90
N ALA A 83 -2.15 15.33 9.59
CA ALA A 83 -1.90 14.81 10.95
C ALA A 83 -0.74 13.81 11.07
N VAL A 84 -0.29 13.22 9.97
CA VAL A 84 0.82 12.25 9.95
C VAL A 84 2.09 12.78 9.28
N SER A 85 2.08 14.03 8.80
CA SER A 85 3.18 14.64 8.05
C SER A 85 4.53 14.59 8.77
N GLN A 86 4.52 14.70 10.09
CA GLN A 86 5.74 14.61 10.91
C GLN A 86 6.51 13.29 10.70
N TYR A 87 5.81 12.18 10.41
CA TYR A 87 6.44 10.88 10.15
C TYR A 87 6.99 10.80 8.73
N PHE A 88 6.31 11.41 7.77
CA PHE A 88 6.67 11.40 6.35
C PHE A 88 7.85 12.32 6.01
N LYS A 89 8.24 13.25 6.90
CA LYS A 89 9.47 14.04 6.75
C LYS A 89 10.72 13.18 6.60
N ASN A 90 10.70 11.95 7.10
CA ASN A 90 11.82 10.99 7.00
C ASN A 90 11.60 9.95 5.88
N CYS A 91 10.54 10.09 5.09
CA CYS A 91 10.32 9.23 3.93
C CYS A 91 11.24 9.68 2.78
N ILE A 92 11.93 8.71 2.15
CA ILE A 92 12.88 9.03 1.07
C ILE A 92 12.20 9.29 -0.27
N VAL A 93 10.90 9.06 -0.36
CA VAL A 93 10.07 9.30 -1.54
C VAL A 93 8.80 10.05 -1.13
N ASP A 94 8.23 10.79 -2.05
CA ASP A 94 6.93 11.42 -1.86
C ASP A 94 5.82 10.37 -1.83
N ALA A 95 4.87 10.50 -0.93
CA ALA A 95 3.86 9.47 -0.68
C ALA A 95 2.48 10.05 -0.35
N ALA A 96 1.47 9.25 -0.54
CA ALA A 96 0.10 9.56 -0.14
C ALA A 96 -0.42 8.52 0.85
N ALA A 97 -1.26 8.94 1.80
CA ALA A 97 -1.69 8.08 2.90
C ALA A 97 -3.13 8.30 3.33
N LYS A 98 -3.71 7.32 4.04
CA LYS A 98 -5.00 7.44 4.72
C LYS A 98 -4.97 6.67 6.02
N THR A 99 -5.40 7.33 7.09
CA THR A 99 -5.57 6.72 8.41
C THR A 99 -6.99 6.17 8.58
N GLY A 100 -7.13 5.11 9.36
CA GLY A 100 -8.41 4.56 9.78
C GLY A 100 -8.39 4.17 11.26
N THR A 101 -9.49 4.39 11.95
CA THR A 101 -9.71 3.89 13.31
C THR A 101 -11.04 3.14 13.31
N ILE A 102 -10.97 1.83 13.48
CA ILE A 102 -12.14 0.95 13.42
C ILE A 102 -12.64 0.76 14.85
N GLN A 103 -13.85 1.24 15.11
CA GLN A 103 -14.48 1.15 16.43
C GLN A 103 -15.00 -0.27 16.67
N THR A 104 -14.55 -0.90 17.75
CA THR A 104 -14.93 -2.27 18.14
C THR A 104 -16.01 -2.33 19.22
N GLY A 105 -16.64 -1.18 19.56
CA GLY A 105 -17.58 -1.06 20.67
C GLY A 105 -16.94 -0.79 22.03
N ASP A 106 -15.64 -1.01 22.15
CA ASP A 106 -14.81 -0.64 23.31
C ASP A 106 -13.80 0.42 22.87
N THR A 107 -13.97 1.66 23.28
CA THR A 107 -13.17 2.81 22.87
C THR A 107 -11.67 2.67 23.21
N LYS A 108 -11.32 1.79 24.15
CA LYS A 108 -9.93 1.53 24.55
C LYS A 108 -9.23 0.51 23.66
N ASN A 109 -10.00 -0.23 22.83
CA ASN A 109 -9.52 -1.35 22.04
C ASN A 109 -9.85 -1.21 20.55
N ASN A 110 -9.88 0.01 20.02
CA ASN A 110 -10.09 0.24 18.61
C ASN A 110 -8.97 -0.39 17.77
N ASN A 111 -9.31 -0.90 16.58
CA ASN A 111 -8.30 -1.35 15.62
C ASN A 111 -7.75 -0.16 14.83
N GLY A 112 -6.44 -0.09 14.72
CA GLY A 112 -5.76 0.88 13.86
C GLY A 112 -5.63 0.33 12.44
N ALA A 113 -5.99 1.13 11.44
CA ALA A 113 -5.75 0.84 10.03
C ALA A 113 -4.99 2.01 9.38
N PHE A 114 -4.07 1.68 8.50
CA PHE A 114 -3.29 2.65 7.75
C PHE A 114 -3.02 2.11 6.36
N VAL A 115 -3.20 2.95 5.37
CA VAL A 115 -2.84 2.63 3.99
C VAL A 115 -2.03 3.78 3.39
N CYS A 116 -1.11 3.44 2.49
CA CYS A 116 -0.35 4.42 1.73
C CYS A 116 0.11 3.84 0.40
N PHE A 117 0.53 4.72 -0.48
CA PHE A 117 1.21 4.35 -1.71
C PHE A 117 2.35 5.33 -2.01
N ALA A 118 3.32 4.91 -2.77
CA ALA A 118 4.48 5.71 -3.15
C ALA A 118 5.15 5.20 -4.44
N PRO A 119 5.88 6.06 -5.20
CA PRO A 119 5.82 7.52 -5.13
C PRO A 119 4.43 8.06 -5.47
N TYR A 120 4.13 9.31 -5.10
CA TYR A 120 2.82 9.91 -5.38
C TYR A 120 2.54 10.06 -6.87
N ASP A 121 3.53 10.53 -7.63
CA ASP A 121 3.38 10.80 -9.07
C ASP A 121 3.50 9.55 -9.95
N ASP A 122 4.19 8.50 -9.48
CA ASP A 122 4.40 7.24 -10.20
C ASP A 122 4.33 6.06 -9.23
N PRO A 123 3.14 5.62 -8.82
CA PRO A 123 2.95 4.61 -7.78
C PRO A 123 3.59 3.25 -8.12
N GLN A 124 4.51 2.79 -7.27
CA GLN A 124 5.22 1.52 -7.41
C GLN A 124 4.90 0.53 -6.30
N ILE A 125 4.40 1.02 -5.16
CA ILE A 125 4.03 0.19 -4.01
C ILE A 125 2.79 0.74 -3.33
N ALA A 126 1.86 -0.15 -2.97
CA ALA A 126 0.77 0.11 -2.05
C ALA A 126 0.96 -0.71 -0.78
N VAL A 127 0.75 -0.08 0.37
CA VAL A 127 0.93 -0.68 1.69
C VAL A 127 -0.35 -0.56 2.50
N ALA A 128 -0.75 -1.65 3.14
CA ALA A 128 -1.85 -1.65 4.12
C ALA A 128 -1.37 -2.28 5.43
N ILE A 129 -1.62 -1.59 6.54
CA ILE A 129 -1.28 -2.04 7.88
C ILE A 129 -2.54 -2.03 8.73
N VAL A 130 -2.83 -3.14 9.37
CA VAL A 130 -3.94 -3.25 10.33
C VAL A 130 -3.39 -3.85 11.62
N ILE A 131 -3.69 -3.21 12.76
CA ILE A 131 -3.31 -3.71 14.08
C ILE A 131 -4.58 -3.76 14.94
N GLU A 132 -4.95 -4.96 15.33
CA GLU A 132 -6.04 -5.17 16.27
C GLU A 132 -5.69 -4.55 17.62
N LYS A 133 -6.64 -3.85 18.20
CA LYS A 133 -6.46 -3.12 19.48
C LYS A 133 -5.31 -2.11 19.44
N GLY A 134 -4.90 -1.70 18.24
CA GLY A 134 -3.78 -0.78 18.02
C GLY A 134 -4.13 0.70 18.26
N GLY A 135 -5.37 0.99 18.61
CA GLY A 135 -5.82 2.36 18.89
C GLY A 135 -6.03 3.18 17.62
N SER A 136 -5.20 4.20 17.40
CA SER A 136 -5.32 5.10 16.26
C SER A 136 -4.50 4.63 15.06
N GLY A 137 -5.11 4.67 13.86
CA GLY A 137 -4.38 4.41 12.61
C GLY A 137 -3.21 5.38 12.36
N ALA A 138 -3.26 6.59 12.89
CA ALA A 138 -2.15 7.56 12.77
C ALA A 138 -0.85 7.07 13.42
N ALA A 139 -0.93 6.25 14.47
CA ALA A 139 0.24 5.65 15.13
C ALA A 139 1.02 4.69 14.21
N LEU A 140 0.39 4.21 13.15
CA LEU A 140 1.00 3.26 12.19
C LEU A 140 1.83 3.96 11.10
N ALA A 141 1.75 5.28 11.00
CA ALA A 141 2.44 6.05 9.96
C ALA A 141 3.96 5.86 9.98
N SER A 142 4.56 5.80 11.17
CA SER A 142 6.01 5.57 11.29
C SER A 142 6.44 4.20 10.76
N THR A 143 5.62 3.16 10.99
CA THR A 143 5.87 1.82 10.45
C THR A 143 5.73 1.80 8.92
N ALA A 144 4.70 2.48 8.39
CA ALA A 144 4.53 2.60 6.95
C ALA A 144 5.74 3.28 6.28
N VAL A 145 6.25 4.38 6.84
CA VAL A 145 7.45 5.05 6.33
C VAL A 145 8.67 4.12 6.36
N GLN A 146 8.84 3.31 7.41
CA GLN A 146 9.94 2.33 7.44
C GLN A 146 9.82 1.29 6.32
N VAL A 147 8.60 0.81 6.03
CA VAL A 147 8.35 -0.13 4.91
C VAL A 147 8.68 0.52 3.57
N LEU A 148 8.21 1.77 3.34
CA LEU A 148 8.52 2.50 2.11
C LEU A 148 10.03 2.72 1.95
N ASN A 149 10.70 3.20 3.00
CA ASN A 149 12.14 3.43 2.97
C ASN A 149 12.92 2.12 2.71
N ALA A 150 12.52 1.01 3.32
CA ALA A 150 13.15 -0.29 3.06
C ALA A 150 12.96 -0.74 1.62
N TYR A 151 11.76 -0.58 1.06
CA TYR A 151 11.46 -0.93 -0.33
C TYR A 151 12.34 -0.14 -1.31
N PHE A 152 12.34 1.19 -1.20
CA PHE A 152 13.07 2.03 -2.15
C PHE A 152 14.58 2.01 -1.95
N SER A 153 15.08 1.81 -0.74
CA SER A 153 16.52 1.60 -0.49
C SER A 153 17.01 0.30 -1.10
N ASN A 154 16.22 -0.78 -1.00
CA ASN A 154 16.57 -2.07 -1.56
C ASN A 154 16.44 -2.12 -3.10
N THR A 155 15.48 -1.42 -3.69
CA THR A 155 15.36 -1.30 -5.14
C THR A 155 16.53 -0.53 -5.73
N SER A 156 17.03 0.48 -5.05
CA SER A 156 18.25 1.21 -5.44
C SER A 156 19.51 0.34 -5.31
N ALA A 157 19.56 -0.54 -4.31
CA ALA A 157 20.66 -1.48 -4.09
C ALA A 157 20.60 -2.69 -5.04
N SER A 158 19.40 -3.14 -5.44
CA SER A 158 19.22 -4.28 -6.36
C SER A 158 19.75 -4.02 -7.77
N SER A 159 19.88 -2.77 -8.18
CA SER A 159 20.59 -2.43 -9.43
C SER A 159 22.12 -2.64 -9.34
N ALA A 160 22.66 -2.83 -8.13
CA ALA A 160 24.08 -3.04 -7.85
C ALA A 160 24.43 -4.50 -7.49
N ILE A 161 23.44 -5.38 -7.27
CA ILE A 161 23.69 -6.79 -6.96
C ILE A 161 23.71 -7.60 -8.26
N THR A 162 24.83 -7.49 -8.99
CA THR A 162 25.28 -8.51 -9.93
C THR A 162 26.12 -9.52 -9.15
N GLY A 163 25.52 -10.37 -8.35
CA GLY A 163 26.29 -11.35 -7.58
C GLY A 163 25.37 -12.43 -7.01
N GLU A 164 25.78 -13.66 -7.24
CA GLU A 164 25.20 -14.92 -6.87
C GLU A 164 24.45 -14.91 -5.53
N ASN A 165 23.15 -15.12 -5.61
CA ASN A 165 22.32 -15.43 -4.44
C ASN A 165 22.44 -16.94 -4.20
N THR A 166 23.53 -17.39 -3.62
CA THR A 166 23.67 -18.76 -3.12
C THR A 166 22.97 -18.87 -1.76
N LEU A 167 21.69 -19.22 -1.77
CA LEU A 167 20.93 -19.59 -0.55
C LEU A 167 21.02 -21.08 -0.23
N LEU A 168 21.91 -21.83 -0.86
CA LEU A 168 22.19 -23.23 -0.54
C LEU A 168 23.70 -23.47 -0.68
N GLY A 169 24.41 -23.36 0.41
CA GLY A 169 25.67 -24.01 0.67
C GLY A 169 25.41 -25.32 1.39
#